data_77f72853dcac9ded7582f30316d7ceff
#
_entry.id   77f72853dcac9ded7582f30316d7ceff
#
_cell.length_a   1.000
_cell.length_b   1.000
_cell.length_c   1.000
_cell.angle_alpha   90.00
_cell.angle_beta   90.00
_cell.angle_gamma   90.00
#
_symmetry.space_group_name_H-M   'P 1'
#
loop_
_entity.id
_entity.type
_entity.pdbx_description
1 polymer ?
#
loop_
_entity_poly.entity_id
_entity_poly.type
_entity_poly.pdbx_seq_one_letter_code
_entity_poly.pdbx_strand_id
1 'polypeptide(L)'
;MTRLAIIGAGIAGRSLLYALAKGNKKFSEITLFDSDSFAHTCSLRSTAIVAPRGLSLGHSDLGDLLVGAFQTFSSHIENDRPAGVFPITQYTGGLSKLDDLKKRYPNGEFAKDFSLFSFRSDVYMACENAYLIDPEIYLEWLLNQSSTLPLIQKNDFVLSVDEISEGVEVKTQNGYTHVFDAVIFAGGSVNRFWNKQSNDQLSNIKPVQGSYLEFRNVNLGHHSYSLTLDGDNLVYHAHSHKLLIGSTSLVTHYELPEMNSLLEIYKRLQSSLELKLPDFSAAEVKVGIREKAPKRSPYIKNHGKCWWIGGYYKNGYSLGYDWAKKIIGKMEIHA
;
A
#
# COMPACT_ATOMS: atom_id res chain seq x y z
N MET A 1 31.65 -9.94 -4.16
CA MET A 1 30.67 -9.53 -3.12
C MET A 1 29.69 -8.58 -3.76
N THR A 2 28.39 -8.83 -3.65
CA THR A 2 27.36 -8.13 -4.44
C THR A 2 26.91 -6.85 -3.75
N ARG A 3 26.96 -5.72 -4.47
CA ARG A 3 26.41 -4.40 -4.05
C ARG A 3 25.06 -4.20 -4.72
N LEU A 4 24.04 -3.91 -3.92
CA LEU A 4 22.66 -3.73 -4.36
C LEU A 4 22.18 -2.30 -4.07
N ALA A 5 21.56 -1.65 -5.06
CA ALA A 5 20.79 -0.43 -4.82
C ALA A 5 19.28 -0.74 -4.81
N ILE A 6 18.56 -0.15 -3.88
CA ILE A 6 17.10 -0.12 -3.82
C ILE A 6 16.66 1.34 -3.89
N ILE A 7 15.83 1.68 -4.88
CA ILE A 7 15.37 3.05 -5.11
C ILE A 7 13.90 3.15 -4.70
N GLY A 8 13.64 3.86 -3.60
CA GLY A 8 12.34 4.05 -2.96
C GLY A 8 12.17 3.29 -1.66
N ALA A 9 11.90 4.01 -0.56
CA ALA A 9 11.68 3.49 0.80
C ALA A 9 10.19 3.44 1.20
N GLY A 10 9.30 3.29 0.23
CA GLY A 10 7.89 2.97 0.47
C GLY A 10 7.70 1.51 0.90
N ILE A 11 6.44 1.05 0.92
CA ILE A 11 6.11 -0.32 1.32
C ILE A 11 6.85 -1.38 0.48
N ALA A 12 7.07 -1.14 -0.82
CA ALA A 12 7.79 -2.08 -1.68
C ALA A 12 9.26 -2.22 -1.28
N GLY A 13 9.98 -1.08 -1.12
CA GLY A 13 11.41 -1.10 -0.78
C GLY A 13 11.68 -1.61 0.62
N ARG A 14 10.88 -1.20 1.62
CA ARG A 14 11.06 -1.69 3.00
C ARG A 14 10.68 -3.16 3.15
N SER A 15 9.67 -3.65 2.43
CA SER A 15 9.38 -5.08 2.36
C SER A 15 10.50 -5.89 1.71
N LEU A 16 11.19 -5.32 0.69
CA LEU A 16 12.38 -5.92 0.10
C LEU A 16 13.51 -6.07 1.13
N LEU A 17 13.83 -5.00 1.85
CA LEU A 17 14.86 -5.03 2.90
C LEU A 17 14.53 -6.08 3.96
N TYR A 18 13.28 -6.09 4.43
CA TYR A 18 12.83 -7.08 5.39
C TYR A 18 12.95 -8.52 4.87
N ALA A 19 12.53 -8.78 3.64
CA ALA A 19 12.63 -10.11 3.03
C ALA A 19 14.10 -10.53 2.79
N LEU A 20 14.99 -9.58 2.46
CA LEU A 20 16.44 -9.81 2.36
C LEU A 20 17.05 -10.17 3.72
N ALA A 21 16.64 -9.48 4.79
CA ALA A 21 17.12 -9.77 6.15
C ALA A 21 16.70 -11.16 6.66
N LYS A 22 15.52 -11.64 6.24
CA LYS A 22 15.02 -13.00 6.54
C LYS A 22 15.60 -14.08 5.63
N GLY A 23 16.17 -13.69 4.49
CA GLY A 23 16.75 -14.61 3.51
C GLY A 23 18.21 -14.95 3.79
N ASN A 24 18.74 -15.88 2.98
CA ASN A 24 20.13 -16.34 3.11
C ASN A 24 21.09 -15.65 2.11
N LYS A 25 20.61 -14.71 1.29
CA LYS A 25 21.45 -14.01 0.31
C LYS A 25 22.37 -13.02 1.01
N LYS A 26 23.66 -13.08 0.70
CA LYS A 26 24.68 -12.20 1.27
C LYS A 26 25.01 -11.06 0.29
N PHE A 27 25.02 -9.85 0.82
CA PHE A 27 25.45 -8.66 0.11
C PHE A 27 26.66 -8.06 0.85
N SER A 28 27.57 -7.41 0.13
CA SER A 28 28.61 -6.61 0.76
C SER A 28 28.09 -5.22 1.11
N GLU A 29 27.11 -4.74 0.38
CA GLU A 29 26.48 -3.44 0.58
C GLU A 29 25.05 -3.47 0.03
N ILE A 30 24.12 -2.86 0.74
CA ILE A 30 22.78 -2.52 0.24
C ILE A 30 22.60 -1.02 0.46
N THR A 31 22.40 -0.26 -0.60
CA THR A 31 22.09 1.17 -0.48
C THR A 31 20.62 1.41 -0.79
N LEU A 32 19.90 1.97 0.18
CA LEU A 32 18.51 2.42 0.03
C LEU A 32 18.51 3.92 -0.28
N PHE A 33 18.08 4.27 -1.49
CA PHE A 33 17.83 5.66 -1.87
C PHE A 33 16.38 6.02 -1.65
N ASP A 34 16.14 7.11 -0.95
CA ASP A 34 14.84 7.77 -0.85
C ASP A 34 15.07 9.28 -0.77
N SER A 35 14.05 10.08 -1.00
CA SER A 35 14.21 11.53 -0.99
C SER A 35 13.05 12.20 -0.26
N ASP A 36 13.37 13.05 0.69
CA ASP A 36 12.41 13.89 1.41
C ASP A 36 11.70 14.87 0.47
N SER A 37 12.27 15.16 -0.72
CA SER A 37 11.60 15.95 -1.76
C SER A 37 10.33 15.29 -2.28
N PHE A 38 10.19 13.98 -2.07
CA PHE A 38 9.01 13.16 -2.33
C PHE A 38 8.44 12.59 -1.02
N ALA A 39 8.55 13.33 0.09
CA ALA A 39 8.15 12.93 1.43
C ALA A 39 6.69 12.48 1.55
N HIS A 40 5.90 12.70 0.51
CA HIS A 40 4.51 12.29 0.44
C HIS A 40 4.37 10.93 -0.24
N THR A 41 5.12 9.94 0.26
CA THR A 41 4.99 8.59 -0.26
C THR A 41 3.56 8.11 -0.11
N CYS A 42 3.02 7.51 -1.16
CA CYS A 42 1.67 6.93 -1.14
C CYS A 42 1.50 5.90 0.00
N SER A 43 2.58 5.27 0.43
CA SER A 43 2.57 4.29 1.52
C SER A 43 2.20 4.93 2.86
N LEU A 44 2.74 6.10 3.19
CA LEU A 44 2.38 6.85 4.40
C LEU A 44 0.99 7.47 4.33
N ARG A 45 0.44 7.65 3.11
CA ARG A 45 -0.85 8.29 2.87
C ARG A 45 -1.88 7.29 2.37
N SER A 46 -2.10 6.26 3.18
CA SER A 46 -2.99 5.16 2.88
C SER A 46 -3.89 4.85 4.07
N THR A 47 -5.13 4.44 3.81
CA THR A 47 -6.02 3.86 4.83
C THR A 47 -5.56 2.47 5.27
N ALA A 48 -4.64 1.87 4.57
CA ALA A 48 -3.84 0.69 4.92
C ALA A 48 -4.62 -0.47 5.56
N ILE A 49 -5.68 -0.92 4.87
CA ILE A 49 -6.47 -2.09 5.26
C ILE A 49 -6.03 -3.30 4.45
N VAL A 50 -5.80 -4.41 5.10
CA VAL A 50 -5.54 -5.72 4.49
C VAL A 50 -6.70 -6.65 4.84
N ALA A 51 -7.51 -7.00 3.84
CA ALA A 51 -8.71 -7.81 3.98
C ALA A 51 -8.92 -8.73 2.79
N PRO A 52 -9.59 -9.89 2.95
CA PRO A 52 -9.97 -10.79 1.86
C PRO A 52 -10.97 -10.16 0.88
N ARG A 53 -11.78 -9.20 1.33
CA ARG A 53 -12.80 -8.47 0.54
C ARG A 53 -13.86 -9.36 -0.10
N GLY A 54 -14.24 -10.44 0.59
CA GLY A 54 -15.20 -11.43 0.10
C GLY A 54 -14.73 -12.18 -1.15
N LEU A 55 -13.41 -12.21 -1.40
CA LEU A 55 -12.84 -12.95 -2.51
C LEU A 55 -12.52 -14.40 -2.09
N SER A 56 -12.75 -15.33 -3.00
CA SER A 56 -12.37 -16.75 -2.87
C SER A 56 -11.51 -17.16 -4.06
N LEU A 57 -10.75 -18.23 -3.89
CA LEU A 57 -9.93 -18.80 -4.97
C LEU A 57 -10.81 -19.25 -6.15
N GLY A 58 -10.30 -19.11 -7.37
CA GLY A 58 -10.99 -19.48 -8.61
C GLY A 58 -11.95 -18.41 -9.14
N HIS A 59 -12.03 -17.22 -8.52
CA HIS A 59 -12.95 -16.18 -8.95
C HIS A 59 -12.38 -15.29 -10.07
N SER A 60 -11.11 -14.97 -9.98
CA SER A 60 -10.33 -14.25 -11.00
C SER A 60 -8.85 -14.26 -10.65
N ASP A 61 -7.97 -14.09 -11.65
CA ASP A 61 -6.51 -14.02 -11.44
C ASP A 61 -6.12 -12.99 -10.37
N LEU A 62 -6.76 -11.82 -10.39
CA LEU A 62 -6.52 -10.80 -9.38
C LEU A 62 -7.08 -11.20 -8.01
N GLY A 63 -8.25 -11.86 -7.98
CA GLY A 63 -8.85 -12.39 -6.76
C GLY A 63 -7.94 -13.41 -6.10
N ASP A 64 -7.48 -14.39 -6.86
CA ASP A 64 -6.58 -15.45 -6.39
C ASP A 64 -5.28 -14.90 -5.84
N LEU A 65 -4.72 -13.91 -6.53
CA LEU A 65 -3.53 -13.21 -6.10
C LEU A 65 -3.75 -12.47 -4.76
N LEU A 66 -4.88 -11.81 -4.58
CA LEU A 66 -5.18 -11.08 -3.35
C LEU A 66 -5.48 -12.02 -2.17
N VAL A 67 -6.17 -13.14 -2.42
CA VAL A 67 -6.39 -14.20 -1.41
C VAL A 67 -5.06 -14.78 -0.95
N GLY A 68 -4.18 -15.16 -1.89
CA GLY A 68 -2.84 -15.66 -1.57
C GLY A 68 -1.99 -14.65 -0.82
N ALA A 69 -2.04 -13.37 -1.22
CA ALA A 69 -1.33 -12.30 -0.53
C ALA A 69 -1.87 -12.07 0.90
N PHE A 70 -3.19 -12.15 1.11
CA PHE A 70 -3.78 -12.08 2.44
C PHE A 70 -3.31 -13.23 3.33
N GLN A 71 -3.29 -14.46 2.82
CA GLN A 71 -2.79 -15.63 3.56
C GLN A 71 -1.31 -15.47 3.93
N THR A 72 -0.48 -15.03 2.96
CA THR A 72 0.95 -14.76 3.22
C THR A 72 1.12 -13.67 4.28
N PHE A 73 0.31 -12.61 4.22
CA PHE A 73 0.34 -11.53 5.20
C PHE A 73 -0.10 -12.01 6.58
N SER A 74 -1.19 -12.79 6.68
CA SER A 74 -1.65 -13.36 7.95
C SER A 74 -0.59 -14.22 8.60
N SER A 75 0.06 -15.12 7.83
CA SER A 75 1.18 -15.92 8.35
C SER A 75 2.36 -15.06 8.81
N HIS A 76 2.64 -13.95 8.11
CA HIS A 76 3.65 -12.99 8.54
C HIS A 76 3.28 -12.36 9.90
N ILE A 77 2.01 -11.95 10.09
CA ILE A 77 1.54 -11.39 11.36
C ILE A 77 1.68 -12.39 12.50
N GLU A 78 1.26 -13.63 12.29
CA GLU A 78 1.33 -14.70 13.31
C GLU A 78 2.77 -14.99 13.75
N ASN A 79 3.69 -15.05 12.78
CA ASN A 79 5.09 -15.46 13.04
C ASN A 79 5.95 -14.32 13.57
N ASP A 80 5.81 -13.11 13.04
CA ASP A 80 6.74 -12.01 13.28
C ASP A 80 6.17 -10.91 14.19
N ARG A 81 4.85 -10.86 14.37
CA ARG A 81 4.11 -9.88 15.22
C ARG A 81 4.55 -8.44 14.98
N PRO A 82 4.46 -7.94 13.76
CA PRO A 82 4.96 -6.62 13.42
C PRO A 82 4.23 -5.51 14.18
N ALA A 83 4.97 -4.49 14.59
CA ALA A 83 4.40 -3.31 15.20
C ALA A 83 3.54 -2.54 14.15
N GLY A 84 2.50 -1.87 14.61
CA GLY A 84 1.61 -1.06 13.77
C GLY A 84 0.59 -1.89 12.98
N VAL A 85 0.41 -3.18 13.28
CA VAL A 85 -0.61 -4.03 12.66
C VAL A 85 -1.60 -4.49 13.73
N PHE A 86 -2.88 -4.23 13.48
CA PHE A 86 -3.95 -4.49 14.41
C PHE A 86 -5.01 -5.37 13.76
N PRO A 87 -5.39 -6.51 14.37
CA PRO A 87 -6.55 -7.28 13.91
C PRO A 87 -7.83 -6.45 14.11
N ILE A 88 -8.67 -6.42 13.09
CA ILE A 88 -9.95 -5.71 13.10
C ILE A 88 -11.04 -6.53 12.45
N THR A 89 -12.29 -6.09 12.62
CA THR A 89 -13.41 -6.47 11.78
C THR A 89 -13.56 -5.45 10.64
N GLN A 90 -13.54 -5.95 9.41
CA GLN A 90 -13.93 -5.21 8.21
C GLN A 90 -15.43 -5.43 7.98
N TYR A 91 -16.19 -4.35 7.92
CA TYR A 91 -17.59 -4.34 7.52
C TYR A 91 -17.70 -3.86 6.08
N THR A 92 -18.43 -4.62 5.25
CA THR A 92 -18.60 -4.26 3.83
C THR A 92 -20.06 -4.45 3.45
N GLY A 93 -20.69 -3.40 2.92
CA GLY A 93 -22.09 -3.44 2.58
C GLY A 93 -22.60 -2.24 1.80
N GLY A 94 -23.92 -2.08 1.82
CA GLY A 94 -24.67 -1.04 1.13
C GLY A 94 -25.88 -1.58 0.39
N LEU A 95 -26.49 -0.72 -0.43
CA LEU A 95 -27.64 -1.05 -1.28
C LEU A 95 -27.30 -0.95 -2.76
N SER A 96 -26.26 -0.19 -3.13
CA SER A 96 -25.76 -0.18 -4.50
C SER A 96 -25.03 -1.50 -4.78
N LYS A 97 -25.21 -2.08 -5.96
CA LYS A 97 -24.59 -3.36 -6.36
C LYS A 97 -24.90 -4.53 -5.41
N LEU A 98 -26.11 -4.58 -4.90
CA LEU A 98 -26.57 -5.58 -3.92
C LEU A 98 -26.31 -7.02 -4.39
N ASP A 99 -26.58 -7.34 -5.66
CA ASP A 99 -26.35 -8.69 -6.21
C ASP A 99 -24.87 -9.09 -6.19
N ASP A 100 -23.99 -8.15 -6.45
CA ASP A 100 -22.55 -8.33 -6.38
C ASP A 100 -22.07 -8.53 -4.92
N LEU A 101 -22.65 -7.79 -3.99
CA LEU A 101 -22.39 -7.95 -2.56
C LEU A 101 -22.87 -9.31 -2.05
N LYS A 102 -24.10 -9.73 -2.38
CA LYS A 102 -24.64 -11.05 -2.00
C LYS A 102 -23.83 -12.19 -2.58
N LYS A 103 -23.34 -12.05 -3.80
CA LYS A 103 -22.48 -13.06 -4.44
C LYS A 103 -21.13 -13.20 -3.73
N ARG A 104 -20.52 -12.09 -3.31
CA ARG A 104 -19.23 -12.10 -2.59
C ARG A 104 -19.36 -12.48 -1.13
N TYR A 105 -20.48 -12.13 -0.53
CA TYR A 105 -20.77 -12.30 0.90
C TYR A 105 -22.12 -12.99 1.08
N PRO A 106 -22.24 -14.29 0.76
CA PRO A 106 -23.54 -14.98 0.83
C PRO A 106 -24.14 -15.05 2.24
N ASN A 107 -23.29 -14.90 3.27
CA ASN A 107 -23.71 -14.90 4.68
C ASN A 107 -23.95 -13.50 5.25
N GLY A 108 -23.99 -12.47 4.40
CA GLY A 108 -24.38 -11.13 4.82
C GLY A 108 -25.87 -11.05 5.14
N GLU A 109 -26.26 -10.07 5.93
CA GLU A 109 -27.62 -9.87 6.38
C GLU A 109 -28.10 -8.44 6.18
N PHE A 110 -29.43 -8.25 6.15
CA PHE A 110 -30.03 -6.93 6.23
C PHE A 110 -30.26 -6.59 7.70
N ALA A 111 -29.64 -5.52 8.15
CA ALA A 111 -29.85 -5.00 9.49
C ALA A 111 -29.64 -3.48 9.51
N LYS A 112 -30.22 -2.85 10.51
CA LYS A 112 -29.98 -1.45 10.83
C LYS A 112 -28.90 -1.29 11.88
N ASP A 113 -28.84 -2.21 12.84
CA ASP A 113 -27.93 -2.15 13.98
C ASP A 113 -26.85 -3.24 13.89
N PHE A 114 -25.63 -2.80 14.04
CA PHE A 114 -24.42 -3.64 14.13
C PHE A 114 -23.69 -3.32 15.43
N SER A 115 -22.81 -4.20 15.86
CA SER A 115 -22.17 -4.11 17.17
C SER A 115 -21.42 -2.80 17.44
N LEU A 116 -20.94 -2.09 16.41
CA LEU A 116 -20.13 -0.88 16.54
C LEU A 116 -20.81 0.39 16.00
N PHE A 117 -21.87 0.26 15.22
CA PHE A 117 -22.56 1.39 14.60
C PHE A 117 -23.97 1.02 14.15
N SER A 118 -24.83 2.03 14.03
CA SER A 118 -26.19 1.91 13.51
C SER A 118 -26.35 2.74 12.24
N PHE A 119 -27.23 2.29 11.36
CA PHE A 119 -27.63 2.98 10.14
C PHE A 119 -29.04 3.59 10.30
N ARG A 120 -29.33 4.61 9.51
CA ARG A 120 -30.67 5.24 9.49
C ARG A 120 -31.73 4.36 8.84
N SER A 121 -31.32 3.38 8.04
CA SER A 121 -32.20 2.39 7.41
C SER A 121 -31.46 1.06 7.32
N ASP A 122 -32.21 -0.03 7.08
CA ASP A 122 -31.63 -1.34 6.86
C ASP A 122 -30.70 -1.32 5.65
N VAL A 123 -29.51 -1.90 5.81
CA VAL A 123 -28.50 -2.09 4.76
C VAL A 123 -28.08 -3.55 4.72
N TYR A 124 -27.71 -4.04 3.56
CA TYR A 124 -27.06 -5.34 3.47
C TYR A 124 -25.61 -5.20 3.91
N MET A 125 -25.18 -5.99 4.89
CA MET A 125 -23.85 -5.91 5.46
C MET A 125 -23.28 -7.30 5.72
N ALA A 126 -21.98 -7.43 5.50
CA ALA A 126 -21.20 -8.58 5.89
C ALA A 126 -19.96 -8.13 6.65
N CYS A 127 -19.43 -9.00 7.49
CA CYS A 127 -18.18 -8.77 8.21
C CYS A 127 -17.17 -9.88 7.95
N GLU A 128 -15.89 -9.51 7.99
CA GLU A 128 -14.76 -10.42 7.83
C GLU A 128 -13.57 -9.99 8.67
N ASN A 129 -12.70 -10.94 9.01
CA ASN A 129 -11.45 -10.64 9.68
C ASN A 129 -10.50 -9.90 8.73
N ALA A 130 -9.87 -8.86 9.24
CA ALA A 130 -8.95 -8.02 8.50
C ALA A 130 -7.84 -7.49 9.41
N TYR A 131 -6.89 -6.79 8.82
CA TYR A 131 -5.85 -6.07 9.53
C TYR A 131 -5.88 -4.60 9.16
N LEU A 132 -5.84 -3.76 10.17
CA LEU A 132 -5.61 -2.33 10.06
C LEU A 132 -4.15 -2.06 10.33
N ILE A 133 -3.53 -1.26 9.48
CA ILE A 133 -2.12 -0.93 9.60
C ILE A 133 -1.97 0.55 9.93
N ASP A 134 -1.15 0.86 10.92
CA ASP A 134 -0.59 2.20 11.07
C ASP A 134 0.64 2.29 10.16
N PRO A 135 0.57 3.08 9.07
CA PRO A 135 1.64 3.12 8.07
C PRO A 135 2.99 3.56 8.63
N GLU A 136 3.00 4.54 9.52
CA GLU A 136 4.24 5.10 10.09
C GLU A 136 4.95 4.03 10.94
N ILE A 137 4.22 3.40 11.85
CA ILE A 137 4.76 2.39 12.76
C ILE A 137 5.22 1.14 12.00
N TYR A 138 4.40 0.65 11.07
CA TYR A 138 4.71 -0.59 10.34
C TYR A 138 5.89 -0.41 9.37
N LEU A 139 5.97 0.71 8.66
CA LEU A 139 7.09 0.97 7.76
C LEU A 139 8.40 1.15 8.53
N GLU A 140 8.37 1.80 9.68
CA GLU A 140 9.53 1.89 10.57
C GLU A 140 9.94 0.52 11.11
N TRP A 141 8.97 -0.30 11.53
CA TRP A 141 9.24 -1.67 11.98
C TRP A 141 9.94 -2.50 10.89
N LEU A 142 9.45 -2.46 9.63
CA LEU A 142 10.09 -3.17 8.50
C LEU A 142 11.54 -2.73 8.30
N LEU A 143 11.82 -1.45 8.42
CA LEU A 143 13.17 -0.91 8.29
C LEU A 143 14.08 -1.36 9.44
N ASN A 144 13.59 -1.32 10.67
CA ASN A 144 14.35 -1.72 11.86
C ASN A 144 14.69 -3.23 11.86
N GLN A 145 13.83 -4.08 11.30
CA GLN A 145 14.12 -5.51 11.09
C GLN A 145 15.26 -5.75 10.10
N SER A 146 15.67 -4.74 9.33
CA SER A 146 16.75 -4.83 8.34
C SER A 146 18.14 -4.50 8.93
N SER A 147 18.25 -4.29 10.23
CA SER A 147 19.49 -3.90 10.92
C SER A 147 20.64 -4.91 10.81
N THR A 148 20.35 -6.16 10.46
CA THR A 148 21.36 -7.21 10.20
C THR A 148 22.02 -7.11 8.82
N LEU A 149 21.45 -6.31 7.90
CA LEU A 149 21.97 -6.09 6.57
C LEU A 149 23.07 -5.01 6.58
N PRO A 150 24.06 -5.08 5.67
CA PRO A 150 25.02 -4.00 5.45
C PRO A 150 24.35 -2.82 4.73
N LEU A 151 23.39 -2.17 5.42
CA LEU A 151 22.48 -1.18 4.88
C LEU A 151 23.04 0.24 5.03
N ILE A 152 23.09 0.97 3.91
CA ILE A 152 23.36 2.41 3.84
C ILE A 152 22.08 3.10 3.39
N GLN A 153 21.57 4.05 4.16
CA GLN A 153 20.44 4.88 3.77
C GLN A 153 20.94 6.22 3.22
N LYS A 154 20.45 6.59 2.05
CA LYS A 154 20.76 7.85 1.37
C LYS A 154 19.49 8.66 1.15
N ASN A 155 19.41 9.80 1.84
CA ASN A 155 18.36 10.81 1.56
C ASN A 155 18.78 11.61 0.33
N ASP A 156 18.59 11.01 -0.85
CA ASP A 156 18.99 11.62 -2.12
C ASP A 156 18.11 11.10 -3.26
N PHE A 157 17.76 11.99 -4.18
CA PHE A 157 16.95 11.62 -5.34
C PHE A 157 17.83 11.09 -6.47
N VAL A 158 17.50 9.90 -6.97
CA VAL A 158 18.18 9.29 -8.11
C VAL A 158 17.72 9.94 -9.41
N LEU A 159 18.63 10.59 -10.12
CA LEU A 159 18.37 11.26 -11.40
C LEU A 159 18.51 10.33 -12.60
N SER A 160 19.54 9.48 -12.62
CA SER A 160 19.73 8.51 -13.70
C SER A 160 20.31 7.20 -13.18
N VAL A 161 20.07 6.15 -13.96
CA VAL A 161 20.59 4.81 -13.73
C VAL A 161 20.99 4.25 -15.09
N ASP A 162 22.26 3.96 -15.29
CA ASP A 162 22.81 3.54 -16.56
C ASP A 162 23.64 2.26 -16.39
N GLU A 163 23.40 1.23 -17.22
CA GLU A 163 24.25 0.03 -17.25
C GLU A 163 25.58 0.36 -17.91
N ILE A 164 26.65 0.01 -17.23
CA ILE A 164 28.04 0.15 -17.70
C ILE A 164 28.76 -1.20 -17.63
N SER A 165 29.97 -1.31 -18.13
CA SER A 165 30.75 -2.57 -18.13
C SER A 165 30.92 -3.14 -16.73
N GLU A 166 31.19 -2.27 -15.75
CA GLU A 166 31.48 -2.66 -14.36
C GLU A 166 30.24 -2.91 -13.51
N GLY A 167 29.04 -2.51 -13.96
CA GLY A 167 27.81 -2.65 -13.16
C GLY A 167 26.68 -1.75 -13.63
N VAL A 168 26.02 -1.13 -12.66
CA VAL A 168 24.96 -0.14 -12.88
C VAL A 168 25.35 1.15 -12.17
N GLU A 169 25.59 2.19 -12.94
CA GLU A 169 25.88 3.52 -12.42
C GLU A 169 24.59 4.21 -12.02
N VAL A 170 24.55 4.72 -10.79
CA VAL A 170 23.45 5.50 -10.22
C VAL A 170 23.94 6.90 -9.94
N LYS A 171 23.30 7.92 -10.57
CA LYS A 171 23.59 9.34 -10.33
C LYS A 171 22.47 9.99 -9.54
N THR A 172 22.83 10.79 -8.55
CA THR A 172 21.89 11.43 -7.66
C THR A 172 21.85 12.94 -7.80
N GLN A 173 20.83 13.56 -7.26
CA GLN A 173 20.62 15.01 -7.31
C GLN A 173 21.75 15.79 -6.62
N ASN A 174 22.33 15.24 -5.55
CA ASN A 174 23.44 15.86 -4.83
C ASN A 174 24.83 15.65 -5.50
N GLY A 175 24.85 15.09 -6.72
CA GLY A 175 26.04 14.94 -7.54
C GLY A 175 26.89 13.71 -7.22
N TYR A 176 26.41 12.79 -6.38
CA TYR A 176 27.10 11.54 -6.14
C TYR A 176 26.90 10.57 -7.31
N THR A 177 27.95 9.80 -7.60
CA THR A 177 27.90 8.69 -8.54
C THR A 177 28.31 7.42 -7.81
N HIS A 178 27.45 6.39 -7.90
CA HIS A 178 27.63 5.10 -7.26
C HIS A 178 27.51 3.99 -8.30
N VAL A 179 28.31 2.93 -8.18
CA VAL A 179 28.23 1.76 -9.06
C VAL A 179 27.81 0.54 -8.24
N PHE A 180 26.78 -0.17 -8.71
CA PHE A 180 26.21 -1.35 -8.09
C PHE A 180 26.21 -2.54 -9.03
N ASP A 181 26.13 -3.77 -8.50
CA ASP A 181 26.01 -4.97 -9.31
C ASP A 181 24.56 -5.19 -9.79
N ALA A 182 23.60 -4.67 -9.05
CA ALA A 182 22.18 -4.68 -9.43
C ALA A 182 21.42 -3.49 -8.81
N VAL A 183 20.32 -3.08 -9.46
CA VAL A 183 19.41 -2.02 -8.99
C VAL A 183 17.99 -2.53 -8.98
N ILE A 184 17.25 -2.27 -7.89
CA ILE A 184 15.80 -2.53 -7.80
C ILE A 184 15.06 -1.21 -7.66
N PHE A 185 14.20 -0.91 -8.61
CA PHE A 185 13.28 0.23 -8.56
C PHE A 185 12.01 -0.16 -7.80
N ALA A 186 11.81 0.44 -6.63
CA ALA A 186 10.67 0.26 -5.74
C ALA A 186 9.93 1.58 -5.47
N GLY A 187 10.10 2.58 -6.34
CA GLY A 187 9.62 3.95 -6.19
C GLY A 187 8.11 4.15 -6.42
N GLY A 188 7.33 3.09 -6.63
CA GLY A 188 5.90 3.19 -6.88
C GLY A 188 5.59 4.06 -8.10
N SER A 189 4.74 5.09 -7.97
CA SER A 189 4.37 5.96 -9.10
C SER A 189 5.56 6.70 -9.73
N VAL A 190 6.69 6.78 -9.05
CA VAL A 190 7.94 7.39 -9.53
C VAL A 190 8.71 6.44 -10.45
N ASN A 191 8.47 5.13 -10.41
CA ASN A 191 9.14 4.14 -11.29
C ASN A 191 9.10 4.51 -12.78
N ARG A 192 8.05 5.21 -13.21
CA ARG A 192 7.90 5.67 -14.60
C ARG A 192 8.97 6.65 -15.05
N PHE A 193 9.66 7.36 -14.14
CA PHE A 193 10.80 8.23 -14.51
C PHE A 193 11.94 7.45 -15.12
N TRP A 194 12.07 6.17 -14.77
CA TRP A 194 13.09 5.27 -15.28
C TRP A 194 12.55 4.30 -16.35
N ASN A 195 11.49 4.71 -17.09
CA ASN A 195 10.87 3.86 -18.11
C ASN A 195 11.82 3.52 -19.27
N LYS A 196 12.69 4.44 -19.65
CA LYS A 196 13.70 4.17 -20.70
C LYS A 196 14.62 3.02 -20.31
N GLN A 197 15.09 2.98 -19.06
CA GLN A 197 15.92 1.90 -18.53
C GLN A 197 15.17 0.56 -18.51
N SER A 198 13.86 0.58 -18.41
CA SER A 198 13.00 -0.62 -18.48
C SER A 198 12.67 -1.06 -19.90
N ASN A 199 13.29 -0.46 -20.92
CA ASN A 199 12.95 -0.68 -22.34
C ASN A 199 11.44 -0.52 -22.59
N ASP A 200 10.87 0.59 -22.09
CA ASP A 200 9.46 0.98 -22.19
C ASP A 200 8.43 -0.02 -21.63
N GLN A 201 8.88 -1.00 -20.84
CA GLN A 201 7.99 -1.98 -20.21
C GLN A 201 6.97 -1.36 -19.22
N LEU A 202 7.20 -0.10 -18.77
CA LEU A 202 6.36 0.63 -17.84
C LEU A 202 5.41 1.63 -18.55
N SER A 203 5.37 1.69 -19.87
CA SER A 203 4.62 2.68 -20.66
C SER A 203 3.11 2.69 -20.36
N ASN A 204 2.54 1.53 -20.05
CA ASN A 204 1.10 1.36 -19.75
C ASN A 204 0.73 1.52 -18.27
N ILE A 205 1.68 1.92 -17.42
CA ILE A 205 1.45 2.14 -16.00
C ILE A 205 0.93 3.56 -15.78
N LYS A 206 -0.17 3.68 -15.03
CA LYS A 206 -0.85 4.96 -14.80
C LYS A 206 -0.69 5.42 -13.35
N PRO A 207 -0.38 6.69 -13.12
CA PRO A 207 -0.49 7.29 -11.80
C PRO A 207 -1.97 7.50 -11.46
N VAL A 208 -2.37 7.15 -10.24
CA VAL A 208 -3.74 7.33 -9.76
C VAL A 208 -3.69 7.99 -8.39
N GLN A 209 -4.07 9.25 -8.38
CA GLN A 209 -4.23 10.01 -7.16
C GLN A 209 -5.39 9.48 -6.32
N GLY A 210 -5.23 9.47 -5.02
CA GLY A 210 -6.30 9.23 -4.06
C GLY A 210 -6.17 10.15 -2.87
N SER A 211 -7.30 10.71 -2.46
CA SER A 211 -7.36 11.60 -1.30
C SER A 211 -8.31 11.03 -0.26
N TYR A 212 -8.05 11.30 1.01
CA TYR A 212 -8.96 11.00 2.12
C TYR A 212 -8.88 12.10 3.19
N LEU A 213 -9.93 12.17 4.01
CA LEU A 213 -10.02 13.04 5.17
C LEU A 213 -9.45 12.30 6.38
N GLU A 214 -8.58 12.96 7.13
CA GLU A 214 -8.08 12.49 8.42
C GLU A 214 -8.59 13.43 9.53
N PHE A 215 -9.31 12.86 10.49
CA PHE A 215 -9.71 13.54 11.70
C PHE A 215 -8.92 12.98 12.87
N ARG A 216 -8.40 13.85 13.72
CA ARG A 216 -7.65 13.48 14.94
C ARG A 216 -8.46 13.73 16.19
N ASN A 217 -8.08 13.07 17.28
CA ASN A 217 -8.75 13.18 18.59
C ASN A 217 -10.23 12.79 18.53
N VAL A 218 -10.57 11.81 17.70
CA VAL A 218 -11.93 11.28 17.55
C VAL A 218 -12.07 10.06 18.45
N ASN A 219 -13.11 10.02 19.28
CA ASN A 219 -13.42 8.87 20.11
C ASN A 219 -14.72 8.21 19.62
N LEU A 220 -14.57 7.05 18.96
CA LEU A 220 -15.68 6.20 18.50
C LEU A 220 -15.69 4.84 19.21
N GLY A 221 -15.11 4.76 20.42
CA GLY A 221 -15.01 3.55 21.21
C GLY A 221 -13.61 2.96 21.29
N HIS A 222 -13.52 1.76 21.87
CA HIS A 222 -12.25 1.12 22.21
C HIS A 222 -11.72 0.17 21.11
N HIS A 223 -12.51 -0.09 20.08
CA HIS A 223 -12.14 -1.03 19.01
C HIS A 223 -11.90 -0.32 17.69
N SER A 224 -10.78 -0.65 17.05
CA SER A 224 -10.53 -0.22 15.68
C SER A 224 -11.38 -1.04 14.71
N TYR A 225 -11.86 -0.41 13.64
CA TYR A 225 -12.66 -1.09 12.62
C TYR A 225 -12.55 -0.38 11.27
N SER A 226 -12.98 -1.07 10.24
CA SER A 226 -13.17 -0.50 8.91
C SER A 226 -14.57 -0.80 8.40
N LEU A 227 -15.22 0.23 7.87
CA LEU A 227 -16.51 0.17 7.21
C LEU A 227 -16.34 0.59 5.75
N THR A 228 -16.84 -0.23 4.82
CA THR A 228 -17.03 0.15 3.41
C THR A 228 -18.52 0.11 3.12
N LEU A 229 -19.13 1.26 2.88
CA LEU A 229 -20.54 1.40 2.54
C LEU A 229 -20.68 1.97 1.13
N ASP A 230 -21.27 1.18 0.21
CA ASP A 230 -21.44 1.56 -1.22
C ASP A 230 -20.15 2.04 -1.91
N GLY A 231 -18.98 1.59 -1.44
CA GLY A 231 -17.66 1.94 -1.94
C GLY A 231 -16.96 3.09 -1.21
N ASP A 232 -17.66 3.80 -0.33
CA ASP A 232 -17.09 4.80 0.56
C ASP A 232 -16.52 4.13 1.82
N ASN A 233 -15.33 4.56 2.25
CA ASN A 233 -14.66 3.94 3.39
C ASN A 233 -14.64 4.89 4.59
N LEU A 234 -14.89 4.33 5.75
CA LEU A 234 -14.68 4.91 7.06
C LEU A 234 -13.78 3.97 7.85
N VAL A 235 -12.66 4.47 8.36
CA VAL A 235 -11.68 3.67 9.09
C VAL A 235 -11.38 4.34 10.41
N TYR A 236 -11.54 3.63 11.51
CA TYR A 236 -11.26 4.14 12.84
C TYR A 236 -10.10 3.41 13.49
N HIS A 237 -9.10 4.18 13.91
CA HIS A 237 -7.93 3.74 14.68
C HIS A 237 -8.12 4.08 16.15
N ALA A 238 -8.57 3.13 16.97
CA ALA A 238 -8.84 3.38 18.39
C ALA A 238 -7.56 3.74 19.17
N HIS A 239 -6.41 3.12 18.82
CA HIS A 239 -5.13 3.35 19.50
C HIS A 239 -4.56 4.77 19.31
N SER A 240 -4.89 5.42 18.21
CA SER A 240 -4.41 6.77 17.88
C SER A 240 -5.53 7.81 17.79
N HIS A 241 -6.77 7.42 18.09
CA HIS A 241 -7.96 8.27 17.99
C HIS A 241 -8.08 8.98 16.65
N LYS A 242 -7.74 8.28 15.55
CA LYS A 242 -7.84 8.80 14.18
C LYS A 242 -9.06 8.21 13.47
N LEU A 243 -9.79 9.06 12.75
CA LEU A 243 -10.86 8.65 11.84
C LEU A 243 -10.47 9.05 10.42
N LEU A 244 -10.49 8.10 9.49
CA LEU A 244 -10.20 8.32 8.09
C LEU A 244 -11.46 8.12 7.27
N ILE A 245 -11.79 9.05 6.36
CA ILE A 245 -12.94 8.96 5.46
C ILE A 245 -12.48 9.17 4.02
N GLY A 246 -12.80 8.24 3.13
CA GLY A 246 -12.45 8.32 1.71
C GLY A 246 -12.57 6.96 1.01
N SER A 247 -11.95 6.81 -0.12
CA SER A 247 -10.99 7.66 -0.79
C SER A 247 -11.41 7.95 -2.24
N THR A 248 -10.97 9.09 -2.75
CA THR A 248 -11.13 9.41 -4.17
C THR A 248 -10.20 8.57 -5.06
N SER A 249 -10.38 8.64 -6.37
CA SER A 249 -9.54 7.92 -7.34
C SER A 249 -9.57 8.62 -8.70
N LEU A 250 -8.55 9.43 -8.96
CA LEU A 250 -8.39 10.20 -10.20
C LEU A 250 -7.11 9.79 -10.93
N VAL A 251 -7.19 9.54 -12.23
CA VAL A 251 -6.00 9.27 -13.06
C VAL A 251 -5.26 10.59 -13.31
N THR A 252 -4.30 10.88 -12.46
CA THR A 252 -3.45 12.07 -12.53
C THR A 252 -2.17 11.85 -11.73
N HIS A 253 -1.15 12.67 -12.01
CA HIS A 253 0.09 12.73 -11.24
C HIS A 253 0.18 14.00 -10.38
N TYR A 254 -0.88 14.81 -10.32
CA TYR A 254 -0.93 15.98 -9.45
C TYR A 254 -1.43 15.59 -8.07
N GLU A 255 -0.81 16.15 -7.04
CA GLU A 255 -1.18 15.96 -5.62
C GLU A 255 -2.22 16.98 -5.15
N LEU A 256 -3.17 17.35 -6.01
CA LEU A 256 -4.24 18.26 -5.65
C LEU A 256 -5.47 17.47 -5.19
N PRO A 257 -5.99 17.70 -3.98
CA PRO A 257 -7.13 16.95 -3.46
C PRO A 257 -8.42 17.29 -4.21
N GLU A 258 -9.25 16.28 -4.43
CA GLU A 258 -10.60 16.43 -4.99
C GLU A 258 -11.60 16.75 -3.86
N MET A 259 -11.62 18.01 -3.40
CA MET A 259 -12.41 18.44 -2.25
C MET A 259 -13.91 18.18 -2.40
N ASN A 260 -14.48 18.41 -3.60
CA ASN A 260 -15.90 18.17 -3.86
C ASN A 260 -16.25 16.68 -3.71
N SER A 261 -15.44 15.79 -4.29
CA SER A 261 -15.64 14.35 -4.17
C SER A 261 -15.50 13.88 -2.73
N LEU A 262 -14.56 14.43 -1.96
CA LEU A 262 -14.43 14.12 -0.53
C LEU A 262 -15.62 14.60 0.28
N LEU A 263 -16.14 15.79 0.00
CA LEU A 263 -17.34 16.32 0.65
C LEU A 263 -18.57 15.45 0.36
N GLU A 264 -18.71 14.96 -0.86
CA GLU A 264 -19.80 14.05 -1.24
C GLU A 264 -19.71 12.70 -0.51
N ILE A 265 -18.51 12.09 -0.43
CA ILE A 265 -18.26 10.87 0.35
C ILE A 265 -18.64 11.10 1.81
N TYR A 266 -18.17 12.20 2.40
CA TYR A 266 -18.48 12.56 3.78
C TYR A 266 -19.99 12.70 4.01
N LYS A 267 -20.70 13.42 3.13
CA LYS A 267 -22.15 13.63 3.24
C LYS A 267 -22.94 12.32 3.11
N ARG A 268 -22.55 11.42 2.19
CA ARG A 268 -23.19 10.11 2.05
C ARG A 268 -23.04 9.28 3.32
N LEU A 269 -21.85 9.19 3.89
CA LEU A 269 -21.63 8.48 5.16
C LEU A 269 -22.41 9.12 6.31
N GLN A 270 -22.38 10.46 6.42
CA GLN A 270 -23.12 11.20 7.45
C GLN A 270 -24.64 10.99 7.35
N SER A 271 -25.18 10.91 6.12
CA SER A 271 -26.62 10.67 5.91
C SER A 271 -27.01 9.21 6.14
N SER A 272 -26.10 8.26 6.02
CA SER A 272 -26.38 6.83 6.17
C SER A 272 -26.22 6.33 7.61
N LEU A 273 -25.24 6.89 8.33
CA LEU A 273 -24.93 6.50 9.71
C LEU A 273 -25.72 7.30 10.73
N GLU A 274 -26.11 6.68 11.84
CA GLU A 274 -26.60 7.39 13.03
C GLU A 274 -25.46 8.04 13.83
N LEU A 275 -24.22 7.66 13.54
CA LEU A 275 -23.02 8.20 14.14
C LEU A 275 -22.83 9.67 13.75
N LYS A 276 -22.58 10.53 14.75
CA LYS A 276 -22.20 11.92 14.50
C LYS A 276 -20.74 11.98 14.09
N LEU A 277 -20.48 12.24 12.82
CA LEU A 277 -19.12 12.49 12.31
C LEU A 277 -18.60 13.86 12.76
N PRO A 278 -17.27 14.05 12.95
CA PRO A 278 -16.68 15.35 13.20
C PRO A 278 -16.98 16.34 12.06
N ASP A 279 -16.91 17.64 12.34
CA ASP A 279 -17.14 18.65 11.31
C ASP A 279 -16.12 18.49 10.16
N PHE A 280 -16.61 18.61 8.91
CA PHE A 280 -15.77 18.46 7.71
C PHE A 280 -14.58 19.42 7.71
N SER A 281 -14.74 20.62 8.24
CA SER A 281 -13.69 21.63 8.32
C SER A 281 -12.55 21.28 9.31
N ALA A 282 -12.77 20.32 10.19
CA ALA A 282 -11.74 19.83 11.13
C ALA A 282 -10.82 18.76 10.51
N ALA A 283 -11.09 18.35 9.26
CA ALA A 283 -10.31 17.33 8.60
C ALA A 283 -8.99 17.86 8.04
N GLU A 284 -7.92 17.13 8.21
CA GLU A 284 -6.73 17.24 7.37
C GLU A 284 -6.91 16.38 6.11
N VAL A 285 -6.61 16.94 4.94
CA VAL A 285 -6.69 16.17 3.68
C VAL A 285 -5.35 15.52 3.39
N LYS A 286 -5.36 14.20 3.22
CA LYS A 286 -4.18 13.42 2.81
C LYS A 286 -4.32 13.02 1.35
N VAL A 287 -3.23 13.17 0.59
CA VAL A 287 -3.17 12.84 -0.84
C VAL A 287 -2.00 11.90 -1.09
N GLY A 288 -2.21 10.87 -1.90
CA GLY A 288 -1.15 9.97 -2.33
C GLY A 288 -1.35 9.53 -3.77
N ILE A 289 -0.26 9.34 -4.52
CA ILE A 289 -0.30 8.89 -5.91
C ILE A 289 0.08 7.41 -5.97
N ARG A 290 -0.88 6.59 -6.33
CA ARG A 290 -0.73 5.14 -6.49
C ARG A 290 -0.26 4.81 -7.90
N GLU A 291 0.48 3.75 -8.02
CA GLU A 291 0.87 3.18 -9.30
C GLU A 291 -0.14 2.09 -9.70
N LYS A 292 -0.80 2.27 -10.85
CA LYS A 292 -1.79 1.33 -11.38
C LYS A 292 -1.30 0.69 -12.67
N ALA A 293 -0.98 -0.58 -12.61
CA ALA A 293 -0.66 -1.40 -13.77
C ALA A 293 -1.93 -1.86 -14.53
N PRO A 294 -1.80 -2.27 -15.81
CA PRO A 294 -2.89 -2.89 -16.57
C PRO A 294 -3.54 -4.04 -15.80
N LYS A 295 -4.87 -4.16 -15.91
CA LYS A 295 -5.67 -5.16 -15.18
C LYS A 295 -5.48 -5.12 -13.64
N ARG A 296 -4.86 -4.08 -13.08
CA ARG A 296 -4.47 -3.93 -11.66
C ARG A 296 -3.52 -5.04 -11.17
N SER A 297 -2.82 -5.71 -12.09
CA SER A 297 -1.88 -6.76 -11.75
C SER A 297 -0.53 -6.15 -11.36
N PRO A 298 0.01 -6.47 -10.19
CA PRO A 298 1.36 -6.06 -9.83
C PRO A 298 2.38 -6.70 -10.76
N TYR A 299 3.56 -6.12 -10.84
CA TYR A 299 4.58 -6.57 -11.76
C TYR A 299 5.95 -6.72 -11.10
N ILE A 300 6.73 -7.63 -11.66
CA ILE A 300 8.18 -7.70 -11.56
C ILE A 300 8.69 -7.65 -12.99
N LYS A 301 9.49 -6.63 -13.32
CA LYS A 301 10.12 -6.46 -14.62
C LYS A 301 11.63 -6.53 -14.45
N ASN A 302 12.32 -7.00 -15.48
CA ASN A 302 13.77 -7.04 -15.51
C ASN A 302 14.28 -6.61 -16.88
N HIS A 303 15.35 -5.84 -16.88
CA HIS A 303 16.15 -5.54 -18.05
C HIS A 303 17.62 -5.45 -17.59
N GLY A 304 18.44 -6.37 -18.07
CA GLY A 304 19.82 -6.49 -17.64
C GLY A 304 19.96 -6.66 -16.12
N LYS A 305 20.73 -5.79 -15.49
CA LYS A 305 20.97 -5.75 -14.04
C LYS A 305 19.91 -4.91 -13.28
N CYS A 306 18.95 -4.33 -14.00
CA CYS A 306 17.90 -3.48 -13.45
C CYS A 306 16.59 -4.24 -13.29
N TRP A 307 15.96 -4.07 -12.12
CA TRP A 307 14.70 -4.72 -11.74
C TRP A 307 13.67 -3.69 -11.31
N TRP A 308 12.41 -3.90 -11.64
CA TRP A 308 11.29 -3.05 -11.19
C TRP A 308 10.26 -3.89 -10.46
N ILE A 309 9.79 -3.39 -9.34
CA ILE A 309 8.68 -3.96 -8.56
C ILE A 309 7.64 -2.88 -8.30
N GLY A 310 6.36 -3.20 -8.55
CA GLY A 310 5.29 -2.21 -8.38
C GLY A 310 3.94 -2.66 -8.89
N GLY A 311 3.08 -1.68 -9.22
CA GLY A 311 1.73 -1.92 -9.72
C GLY A 311 0.74 -2.34 -8.64
N TYR A 312 1.05 -2.14 -7.38
CA TYR A 312 0.23 -2.60 -6.24
C TYR A 312 -1.11 -1.89 -6.11
N TYR A 313 -1.24 -0.70 -6.67
CA TYR A 313 -2.44 0.13 -6.66
C TYR A 313 -2.99 0.34 -5.25
N LYS A 314 -4.15 -0.29 -4.91
CA LYS A 314 -4.80 -0.18 -3.58
C LYS A 314 -4.36 -1.29 -2.61
N ASN A 315 -3.44 -2.17 -3.00
CA ASN A 315 -3.10 -3.39 -2.27
C ASN A 315 -1.62 -3.44 -1.83
N GLY A 316 -0.98 -2.28 -1.67
CA GLY A 316 0.45 -2.20 -1.35
C GLY A 316 0.84 -2.98 -0.10
N TYR A 317 0.06 -2.87 0.96
CA TYR A 317 0.32 -3.55 2.22
C TYR A 317 0.07 -5.06 2.16
N SER A 318 -0.93 -5.50 1.39
CA SER A 318 -1.18 -6.94 1.18
C SER A 318 -0.09 -7.59 0.34
N LEU A 319 0.39 -6.89 -0.70
CA LEU A 319 1.27 -7.44 -1.73
C LEU A 319 2.75 -7.23 -1.45
N GLY A 320 3.11 -6.22 -0.65
CA GLY A 320 4.50 -5.77 -0.49
C GLY A 320 5.46 -6.90 -0.11
N TYR A 321 5.14 -7.63 0.94
CA TYR A 321 5.99 -8.72 1.44
C TYR A 321 6.00 -9.94 0.49
N ASP A 322 4.86 -10.35 -0.03
CA ASP A 322 4.78 -11.48 -0.96
C ASP A 322 5.57 -11.19 -2.25
N TRP A 323 5.42 -10.00 -2.83
CA TRP A 323 6.18 -9.60 -4.02
C TRP A 323 7.67 -9.40 -3.76
N ALA A 324 8.04 -8.94 -2.57
CA ALA A 324 9.45 -8.86 -2.17
C ALA A 324 10.11 -10.24 -2.18
N LYS A 325 9.46 -11.26 -1.66
CA LYS A 325 9.95 -12.65 -1.72
C LYS A 325 10.07 -13.15 -3.17
N LYS A 326 9.07 -12.85 -4.00
CA LYS A 326 9.06 -13.27 -5.42
C LYS A 326 10.19 -12.66 -6.23
N ILE A 327 10.49 -11.35 -6.08
CA ILE A 327 11.60 -10.72 -6.80
C ILE A 327 12.94 -11.28 -6.34
N ILE A 328 13.15 -11.45 -5.03
CA ILE A 328 14.39 -12.03 -4.50
C ILE A 328 14.60 -13.45 -5.02
N GLY A 329 13.53 -14.24 -5.15
CA GLY A 329 13.60 -15.59 -5.74
C GLY A 329 13.96 -15.59 -7.22
N LYS A 330 13.56 -14.54 -7.98
CA LYS A 330 13.87 -14.40 -9.41
C LYS A 330 15.26 -13.85 -9.70
N MET A 331 15.82 -13.06 -8.77
CA MET A 331 17.15 -12.52 -8.92
C MET A 331 18.17 -13.64 -8.77
N GLU A 332 18.78 -14.07 -9.86
CA GLU A 332 19.97 -14.91 -9.86
C GLU A 332 21.17 -14.05 -9.42
N ILE A 333 21.25 -13.82 -8.13
CA ILE A 333 22.45 -13.19 -7.57
C ILE A 333 23.42 -14.33 -7.35
N HIS A 334 24.39 -14.45 -8.25
CA HIS A 334 25.51 -15.37 -8.06
C HIS A 334 26.27 -14.92 -6.80
N ALA A 335 26.18 -15.75 -5.75
CA ALA A 335 26.88 -15.58 -4.48
C ALA A 335 28.39 -15.76 -4.66
#